data_c13d070bada8f14cd542a9fe45a2ae8b
#
_entry.id   c13d070bada8f14cd542a9fe45a2ae8b
#
_cell.length_a   1.000
_cell.length_b   1.000
_cell.length_c   1.000
_cell.angle_alpha   90.00
_cell.angle_beta   90.00
_cell.angle_gamma   90.00
#
_symmetry.space_group_name_H-M   'P 1'
#
loop_
_entity.id
_entity.type
_entity.pdbx_description
1 polymer ?
#
loop_
_entity_poly.entity_id
_entity_poly.type
_entity_poly.pdbx_seq_one_letter_code
_entity_poly.pdbx_strand_id
1 'polypeptide(L)'
;NDPVLVQYGRYIVNLVQGDMGDSYKTKGPVSEEVFNRFQNTIQLTVAAMLIAIVVAIPLGVIAAVKQNTIFDGVSMIIALIGVSMPIFWLGLLLILLFSLRLGWFPVSGKRGISSIVLPAIALGFNHMASIARTTRSSMLETIRQDYIRTVRAKGVAYGVVIRKHALKNALIPVITVIGLQIGYMLGGSVLT
;
A
#
# COMPACT_ATOMS: atom_id res chain seq x y z
N ASN A 1 45.74 -3.27 5.29
CA ASN A 1 45.47 -1.85 4.95
C ASN A 1 45.58 -1.61 3.46
N ASP A 2 44.66 -2.20 2.69
CA ASP A 2 44.60 -1.98 1.24
C ASP A 2 44.07 -0.55 0.95
N PRO A 3 44.52 0.10 -0.13
CA PRO A 3 43.94 1.37 -0.57
C PRO A 3 42.42 1.27 -0.74
N VAL A 4 41.68 2.35 -0.43
CA VAL A 4 40.20 2.39 -0.45
C VAL A 4 39.62 1.90 -1.79
N LEU A 5 40.26 2.27 -2.92
CA LEU A 5 39.82 1.85 -4.24
C LEU A 5 39.91 0.32 -4.45
N VAL A 6 40.94 -0.32 -3.87
CA VAL A 6 41.09 -1.80 -3.94
C VAL A 6 40.05 -2.48 -3.08
N GLN A 7 39.78 -1.96 -1.87
CA GLN A 7 38.71 -2.46 -1.02
C GLN A 7 37.33 -2.35 -1.69
N TYR A 8 37.05 -1.20 -2.31
CA TYR A 8 35.81 -0.98 -3.07
C TYR A 8 35.69 -1.96 -4.26
N GLY A 9 36.76 -2.11 -5.06
CA GLY A 9 36.75 -3.04 -6.18
C GLY A 9 36.47 -4.48 -5.74
N ARG A 10 37.11 -4.94 -4.67
CA ARG A 10 36.88 -6.27 -4.08
C ARG A 10 35.44 -6.41 -3.58
N TYR A 11 34.90 -5.39 -2.90
CA TYR A 11 33.52 -5.39 -2.43
C TYR A 11 32.53 -5.55 -3.61
N ILE A 12 32.71 -4.81 -4.70
CA ILE A 12 31.84 -4.91 -5.89
C ILE A 12 31.94 -6.31 -6.53
N VAL A 13 33.12 -6.87 -6.65
CA VAL A 13 33.31 -8.23 -7.19
C VAL A 13 32.60 -9.27 -6.33
N ASN A 14 32.77 -9.21 -5.01
CA ASN A 14 32.10 -10.11 -4.08
C ASN A 14 30.56 -9.94 -4.14
N LEU A 15 30.07 -8.71 -4.20
CA LEU A 15 28.65 -8.41 -4.31
C LEU A 15 28.02 -9.01 -5.58
N VAL A 16 28.70 -8.93 -6.72
CA VAL A 16 28.23 -9.53 -7.98
C VAL A 16 28.22 -11.07 -7.89
N GLN A 17 29.08 -11.66 -7.07
CA GLN A 17 29.13 -13.11 -6.80
C GLN A 17 28.09 -13.54 -5.73
N GLY A 18 27.32 -12.58 -5.16
CA GLY A 18 26.31 -12.83 -4.12
C GLY A 18 26.84 -12.78 -2.69
N ASP A 19 28.11 -12.45 -2.50
CA ASP A 19 28.71 -12.27 -1.19
C ASP A 19 28.59 -10.80 -0.77
N MET A 20 27.71 -10.51 0.22
CA MET A 20 27.50 -9.19 0.79
C MET A 20 28.41 -8.90 1.98
N GLY A 21 29.31 -9.84 2.32
CA GLY A 21 30.17 -9.75 3.49
C GLY A 21 29.45 -10.00 4.81
N ASP A 22 30.15 -9.72 5.91
CA ASP A 22 29.66 -9.92 7.27
C ASP A 22 29.14 -8.62 7.90
N SER A 23 28.05 -8.75 8.65
CA SER A 23 27.44 -7.65 9.41
C SER A 23 28.36 -7.21 10.57
N TYR A 24 28.67 -5.93 10.65
CA TYR A 24 29.44 -5.37 11.77
C TYR A 24 28.74 -5.54 13.12
N LYS A 25 27.42 -5.64 13.12
CA LYS A 25 26.61 -5.73 14.34
C LYS A 25 26.43 -7.17 14.82
N THR A 26 26.09 -8.08 13.94
CA THR A 26 25.75 -9.47 14.29
C THR A 26 26.87 -10.46 14.03
N LYS A 27 27.90 -10.05 13.28
CA LYS A 27 29.05 -10.88 12.87
C LYS A 27 28.66 -12.09 12.01
N GLY A 28 27.44 -12.11 11.49
CA GLY A 28 26.96 -13.12 10.56
C GLY A 28 26.85 -12.60 9.13
N PRO A 29 26.57 -13.46 8.14
CA PRO A 29 26.47 -13.08 6.75
C PRO A 29 25.31 -12.10 6.50
N VAL A 30 25.59 -10.98 5.85
CA VAL A 30 24.60 -9.92 5.56
C VAL A 30 23.48 -10.47 4.67
N SER A 31 23.77 -11.38 3.74
CA SER A 31 22.78 -12.00 2.86
C SER A 31 21.64 -12.69 3.60
N GLU A 32 21.92 -13.41 4.67
CA GLU A 32 20.92 -14.08 5.51
C GLU A 32 20.04 -13.06 6.25
N GLU A 33 20.68 -12.03 6.83
CA GLU A 33 19.93 -10.96 7.51
C GLU A 33 18.98 -10.22 6.57
N VAL A 34 19.48 -9.85 5.39
CA VAL A 34 18.67 -9.19 4.36
C VAL A 34 17.49 -10.07 3.95
N PHE A 35 17.74 -11.35 3.66
CA PHE A 35 16.69 -12.28 3.23
C PHE A 35 15.60 -12.44 4.31
N ASN A 36 16.00 -12.64 5.56
CA ASN A 36 15.07 -12.80 6.66
C ASN A 36 14.22 -11.54 6.93
N ARG A 37 14.84 -10.36 6.80
CA ARG A 37 14.12 -9.10 6.96
C ARG A 37 13.22 -8.81 5.77
N PHE A 38 13.65 -9.14 4.55
CA PHE A 38 12.88 -8.94 3.33
C PHE A 38 11.58 -9.74 3.32
N GLN A 39 11.59 -10.98 3.85
CA GLN A 39 10.35 -11.76 4.01
C GLN A 39 9.32 -11.05 4.89
N ASN A 40 9.76 -10.42 6.00
CA ASN A 40 8.87 -9.65 6.86
C ASN A 40 8.33 -8.40 6.13
N THR A 41 9.18 -7.73 5.37
CA THR A 41 8.78 -6.58 4.53
C THR A 41 7.73 -6.98 3.50
N ILE A 42 7.89 -8.11 2.82
CA ILE A 42 6.89 -8.62 1.87
C ILE A 42 5.55 -8.89 2.58
N GLN A 43 5.57 -9.58 3.71
CA GLN A 43 4.34 -9.87 4.46
C GLN A 43 3.61 -8.60 4.87
N LEU A 44 4.34 -7.62 5.38
CA LEU A 44 3.78 -6.33 5.79
C LEU A 44 3.25 -5.54 4.57
N THR A 45 4.00 -5.50 3.48
CA THR A 45 3.59 -4.82 2.23
C THR A 45 2.31 -5.43 1.66
N VAL A 46 2.23 -6.76 1.58
CA VAL A 46 1.04 -7.46 1.08
C VAL A 46 -0.17 -7.17 1.98
N ALA A 47 -0.01 -7.28 3.30
CA ALA A 47 -1.10 -7.02 4.24
C ALA A 47 -1.58 -5.56 4.17
N ALA A 48 -0.67 -4.58 4.16
CA ALA A 48 -0.98 -3.16 4.06
C ALA A 48 -1.67 -2.82 2.73
N MET A 49 -1.17 -3.37 1.62
CA MET A 49 -1.75 -3.13 0.30
C MET A 49 -3.12 -3.76 0.14
N LEU A 50 -3.37 -4.94 0.69
CA LEU A 50 -4.70 -5.54 0.72
C LEU A 50 -5.70 -4.66 1.47
N ILE A 51 -5.33 -4.15 2.66
CA ILE A 51 -6.15 -3.22 3.42
C ILE A 51 -6.43 -1.95 2.59
N ALA A 52 -5.39 -1.36 2.00
CA ALA A 52 -5.53 -0.16 1.16
C ALA A 52 -6.49 -0.38 -0.01
N ILE A 53 -6.35 -1.48 -0.75
CA ILE A 53 -7.18 -1.83 -1.92
C ILE A 53 -8.63 -2.05 -1.52
N VAL A 54 -8.87 -2.85 -0.48
CA VAL A 54 -10.22 -3.20 0.00
C VAL A 54 -11.00 -1.97 0.45
N VAL A 55 -10.32 -0.95 0.98
CA VAL A 55 -10.95 0.29 1.43
C VAL A 55 -10.98 1.35 0.32
N ALA A 56 -9.87 1.56 -0.37
CA ALA A 56 -9.72 2.66 -1.34
C ALA A 56 -10.58 2.49 -2.59
N ILE A 57 -10.67 1.28 -3.15
CA ILE A 57 -11.45 1.06 -4.38
C ILE A 57 -12.94 1.34 -4.13
N PRO A 58 -13.61 0.78 -3.11
CA PRO A 58 -15.00 1.12 -2.82
C PRO A 58 -15.21 2.61 -2.56
N LEU A 59 -14.34 3.27 -1.79
CA LEU A 59 -14.42 4.71 -1.54
C LEU A 59 -14.33 5.52 -2.84
N GLY A 60 -13.38 5.19 -3.72
CA GLY A 60 -13.23 5.85 -5.01
C GLY A 60 -14.43 5.64 -5.95
N VAL A 61 -14.98 4.41 -5.98
CA VAL A 61 -16.19 4.10 -6.75
C VAL A 61 -17.41 4.86 -6.22
N ILE A 62 -17.63 4.87 -4.90
CA ILE A 62 -18.74 5.61 -4.27
C ILE A 62 -18.62 7.11 -4.56
N ALA A 63 -17.43 7.66 -4.42
CA ALA A 63 -17.14 9.06 -4.70
C ALA A 63 -17.43 9.42 -6.18
N ALA A 64 -17.08 8.54 -7.12
CA ALA A 64 -17.34 8.76 -8.53
C ALA A 64 -18.83 8.62 -8.91
N VAL A 65 -19.50 7.58 -8.40
CA VAL A 65 -20.92 7.31 -8.70
C VAL A 65 -21.83 8.37 -8.08
N LYS A 66 -21.46 8.88 -6.90
CA LYS A 66 -22.18 9.92 -6.17
C LYS A 66 -21.46 11.27 -6.26
N GLN A 67 -20.91 11.60 -7.43
CA GLN A 67 -20.17 12.84 -7.66
C GLN A 67 -20.98 14.07 -7.20
N ASN A 68 -20.27 15.04 -6.59
CA ASN A 68 -20.84 16.31 -6.07
C ASN A 68 -21.89 16.14 -4.97
N THR A 69 -21.90 15.00 -4.27
CA THR A 69 -22.72 14.78 -3.08
C THR A 69 -21.86 14.74 -1.83
N ILE A 70 -22.50 14.73 -0.64
CA ILE A 70 -21.83 14.54 0.65
C ILE A 70 -21.00 13.25 0.66
N PHE A 71 -21.46 12.17 0.00
CA PHE A 71 -20.73 10.91 -0.08
C PHE A 71 -19.41 11.03 -0.84
N ASP A 72 -19.36 11.85 -1.89
CA ASP A 72 -18.12 12.16 -2.61
C ASP A 72 -17.17 12.92 -1.67
N GLY A 73 -17.63 13.99 -1.03
CA GLY A 73 -16.82 14.77 -0.10
C GLY A 73 -16.27 13.95 1.06
N VAL A 74 -17.13 13.20 1.75
CA VAL A 74 -16.73 12.35 2.89
C VAL A 74 -15.73 11.28 2.47
N SER A 75 -15.96 10.58 1.33
CA SER A 75 -15.02 9.57 0.84
C SER A 75 -13.65 10.15 0.57
N MET A 76 -13.58 11.35 -0.01
CA MET A 76 -12.32 12.02 -0.30
C MET A 76 -11.64 12.59 0.95
N ILE A 77 -12.41 13.07 1.93
CA ILE A 77 -11.86 13.50 3.23
C ILE A 77 -11.25 12.33 3.98
N ILE A 78 -11.93 11.18 4.05
CA ILE A 78 -11.39 9.96 4.68
C ILE A 78 -10.07 9.56 4.01
N ALA A 79 -10.03 9.58 2.69
CA ALA A 79 -8.82 9.29 1.95
C ALA A 79 -7.71 10.33 2.24
N LEU A 80 -8.03 11.62 2.31
CA LEU A 80 -7.08 12.70 2.56
C LEU A 80 -6.47 12.64 3.96
N ILE A 81 -7.27 12.31 4.97
CA ILE A 81 -6.80 12.13 6.36
C ILE A 81 -5.64 11.11 6.39
N GLY A 82 -5.74 10.02 5.61
CA GLY A 82 -4.70 8.99 5.55
C GLY A 82 -3.33 9.49 5.10
N VAL A 83 -3.29 10.42 4.14
CA VAL A 83 -2.00 11.00 3.65
C VAL A 83 -1.50 12.11 4.58
N SER A 84 -2.42 12.82 5.23
CA SER A 84 -2.05 13.97 6.07
C SER A 84 -1.41 13.56 7.39
N MET A 85 -1.64 12.33 7.84
CA MET A 85 -1.06 11.83 9.08
C MET A 85 0.31 11.17 8.83
N PRO A 86 1.36 11.56 9.58
CA PRO A 86 2.62 10.81 9.56
C PRO A 86 2.38 9.34 9.96
N ILE A 87 2.96 8.39 9.21
CA ILE A 87 2.75 6.95 9.42
C ILE A 87 3.09 6.54 10.86
N PHE A 88 4.23 7.02 11.38
CA PHE A 88 4.66 6.71 12.75
C PHE A 88 3.65 7.21 13.80
N TRP A 89 3.07 8.40 13.59
CA TRP A 89 2.10 8.97 14.51
C TRP A 89 0.80 8.16 14.54
N LEU A 90 0.28 7.78 13.36
CA LEU A 90 -0.87 6.89 13.26
C LEU A 90 -0.57 5.54 13.91
N GLY A 91 0.63 4.96 13.67
CA GLY A 91 1.06 3.72 14.31
C GLY A 91 1.04 3.81 15.84
N LEU A 92 1.57 4.90 16.41
CA LEU A 92 1.53 5.14 17.86
C LEU A 92 0.11 5.25 18.42
N LEU A 93 -0.80 5.95 17.73
CA LEU A 93 -2.21 6.05 18.14
C LEU A 93 -2.91 4.69 18.11
N LEU A 94 -2.65 3.86 17.07
CA LEU A 94 -3.18 2.52 16.98
C LEU A 94 -2.66 1.61 18.12
N ILE A 95 -1.37 1.69 18.45
CA ILE A 95 -0.80 0.96 19.59
C ILE A 95 -1.42 1.43 20.89
N LEU A 96 -1.53 2.74 21.11
CA LEU A 96 -2.13 3.29 22.33
C LEU A 96 -3.56 2.80 22.53
N LEU A 97 -4.38 2.83 21.48
CA LEU A 97 -5.79 2.46 21.56
C LEU A 97 -5.98 0.95 21.59
N PHE A 98 -5.45 0.24 20.60
CA PHE A 98 -5.75 -1.19 20.40
C PHE A 98 -4.86 -2.14 21.18
N SER A 99 -3.62 -1.74 21.50
CA SER A 99 -2.72 -2.57 22.28
C SER A 99 -2.77 -2.24 23.78
N LEU A 100 -2.60 -0.97 24.13
CA LEU A 100 -2.49 -0.58 25.55
C LEU A 100 -3.85 -0.47 26.24
N ARG A 101 -4.86 0.18 25.59
CA ARG A 101 -6.17 0.34 26.23
C ARG A 101 -7.09 -0.86 26.08
N LEU A 102 -7.18 -1.42 24.87
CA LEU A 102 -8.09 -2.51 24.56
C LEU A 102 -7.45 -3.91 24.72
N GLY A 103 -6.11 -4.01 24.71
CA GLY A 103 -5.42 -5.30 24.85
C GLY A 103 -5.62 -6.28 23.68
N TRP A 104 -6.09 -5.82 22.52
CA TRP A 104 -6.42 -6.68 21.38
C TRP A 104 -5.19 -7.16 20.60
N PHE A 105 -4.14 -6.34 20.55
CA PHE A 105 -2.94 -6.60 19.78
C PHE A 105 -1.68 -6.43 20.65
N PRO A 106 -0.58 -7.12 20.33
CA PRO A 106 0.68 -6.95 21.05
C PRO A 106 1.27 -5.55 20.81
N VAL A 107 1.87 -4.97 21.85
CA VAL A 107 2.56 -3.67 21.77
C VAL A 107 3.84 -3.77 20.94
N SER A 108 4.56 -4.89 21.05
CA SER A 108 5.83 -5.13 20.36
C SER A 108 6.13 -6.62 20.24
N GLY A 109 7.12 -6.94 19.41
CA GLY A 109 7.58 -8.32 19.21
C GLY A 109 6.80 -9.06 18.11
N LYS A 110 7.40 -10.15 17.60
CA LYS A 110 6.83 -10.98 16.54
C LYS A 110 6.00 -12.10 17.15
N ARG A 111 4.69 -11.91 17.29
CA ARG A 111 3.72 -12.91 17.82
C ARG A 111 2.75 -13.37 16.74
N GLY A 112 3.27 -13.75 15.54
CA GLY A 112 2.44 -14.19 14.42
C GLY A 112 1.70 -13.06 13.72
N ILE A 113 0.52 -13.36 13.15
CA ILE A 113 -0.26 -12.45 12.31
C ILE A 113 -0.72 -11.20 13.09
N SER A 114 -1.04 -11.33 14.36
CA SER A 114 -1.52 -10.21 15.20
C SER A 114 -0.53 -9.05 15.28
N SER A 115 0.78 -9.32 15.19
CA SER A 115 1.82 -8.28 15.22
C SER A 115 1.87 -7.45 13.94
N ILE A 116 1.34 -7.96 12.82
CA ILE A 116 1.39 -7.31 11.51
C ILE A 116 0.19 -6.38 11.32
N VAL A 117 -0.93 -6.61 12.03
CA VAL A 117 -2.21 -5.93 11.79
C VAL A 117 -2.10 -4.41 11.96
N LEU A 118 -1.62 -3.92 13.09
CA LEU A 118 -1.54 -2.48 13.35
C LEU A 118 -0.56 -1.75 12.42
N PRO A 119 0.67 -2.26 12.18
CA PRO A 119 1.56 -1.67 11.17
C PRO A 119 0.97 -1.72 9.76
N ALA A 120 0.28 -2.80 9.38
CA ALA A 120 -0.36 -2.92 8.07
C ALA A 120 -1.50 -1.90 7.90
N ILE A 121 -2.29 -1.65 8.95
CA ILE A 121 -3.32 -0.60 8.94
C ILE A 121 -2.67 0.77 8.75
N ALA A 122 -1.62 1.09 9.53
CA ALA A 122 -0.96 2.40 9.45
C ALA A 122 -0.38 2.67 8.05
N LEU A 123 0.35 1.71 7.49
CA LEU A 123 0.91 1.79 6.14
C LEU A 123 -0.18 1.81 5.07
N GLY A 124 -1.15 0.91 5.15
CA GLY A 124 -2.26 0.82 4.18
C GLY A 124 -3.09 2.09 4.13
N PHE A 125 -3.33 2.73 5.27
CA PHE A 125 -4.10 3.97 5.36
C PHE A 125 -3.40 5.13 4.63
N ASN A 126 -2.08 5.22 4.70
CA ASN A 126 -1.31 6.23 3.98
C ASN A 126 -1.41 6.06 2.45
N HIS A 127 -1.32 4.82 1.94
CA HIS A 127 -1.41 4.54 0.50
C HIS A 127 -2.84 4.59 -0.06
N MET A 128 -3.85 4.42 0.80
CA MET A 128 -5.28 4.41 0.45
C MET A 128 -5.71 5.65 -0.31
N ALA A 129 -5.24 6.83 0.06
CA ALA A 129 -5.67 8.09 -0.56
C ALA A 129 -5.28 8.20 -2.03
N SER A 130 -4.08 7.76 -2.41
CA SER A 130 -3.65 7.78 -3.81
C SER A 130 -4.52 6.84 -4.65
N ILE A 131 -4.75 5.62 -4.16
CA ILE A 131 -5.58 4.61 -4.83
C ILE A 131 -7.03 5.09 -4.96
N ALA A 132 -7.61 5.66 -3.88
CA ALA A 132 -9.00 6.14 -3.89
C ALA A 132 -9.19 7.30 -4.89
N ARG A 133 -8.27 8.28 -4.90
CA ARG A 133 -8.33 9.40 -5.86
C ARG A 133 -8.21 8.94 -7.30
N THR A 134 -7.26 8.04 -7.58
CA THR A 134 -7.08 7.49 -8.93
C THR A 134 -8.32 6.69 -9.33
N THR A 135 -8.87 5.87 -8.44
CA THR A 135 -10.11 5.13 -8.70
C THR A 135 -11.27 6.07 -9.02
N ARG A 136 -11.44 7.14 -8.23
CA ARG A 136 -12.48 8.15 -8.48
C ARG A 136 -12.32 8.82 -9.84
N SER A 137 -11.13 9.30 -10.15
CA SER A 137 -10.83 10.00 -11.42
C SER A 137 -11.09 9.09 -12.61
N SER A 138 -10.54 7.89 -12.59
CA SER A 138 -10.67 6.90 -13.65
C SER A 138 -12.11 6.42 -13.82
N MET A 139 -12.85 6.23 -12.72
CA MET A 139 -14.28 5.91 -12.78
C MET A 139 -15.11 7.04 -13.42
N LEU A 140 -14.86 8.31 -13.07
CA LEU A 140 -15.55 9.46 -13.66
C LEU A 140 -15.30 9.56 -15.16
N GLU A 141 -14.07 9.35 -15.60
CA GLU A 141 -13.72 9.32 -17.02
C GLU A 141 -14.43 8.18 -17.75
N THR A 142 -14.36 6.97 -17.17
CA THR A 142 -14.95 5.77 -17.76
C THR A 142 -16.47 5.84 -17.85
N ILE A 143 -17.16 6.34 -16.83
CA ILE A 143 -18.64 6.45 -16.82
C ILE A 143 -19.17 7.38 -17.94
N ARG A 144 -18.34 8.33 -18.39
CA ARG A 144 -18.70 9.29 -19.45
C ARG A 144 -18.46 8.78 -20.87
N GLN A 145 -17.84 7.61 -21.04
CA GLN A 145 -17.55 7.03 -22.36
C GLN A 145 -18.81 6.58 -23.10
N ASP A 146 -18.77 6.65 -24.42
CA ASP A 146 -19.92 6.34 -25.27
C ASP A 146 -20.37 4.88 -25.17
N TYR A 147 -19.44 3.94 -24.97
CA TYR A 147 -19.82 2.54 -24.79
C TYR A 147 -20.66 2.32 -23.51
N ILE A 148 -20.45 3.10 -22.47
CA ILE A 148 -21.27 3.07 -21.25
C ILE A 148 -22.69 3.57 -21.56
N ARG A 149 -22.82 4.64 -22.37
CA ARG A 149 -24.13 5.12 -22.82
C ARG A 149 -24.87 4.04 -23.62
N THR A 150 -24.16 3.36 -24.52
CA THR A 150 -24.72 2.25 -25.32
C THR A 150 -25.20 1.10 -24.43
N VAL A 151 -24.42 0.70 -23.42
CA VAL A 151 -24.82 -0.37 -22.47
C VAL A 151 -26.08 0.04 -21.70
N ARG A 152 -26.16 1.29 -21.26
CA ARG A 152 -27.36 1.83 -20.58
C ARG A 152 -28.59 1.87 -21.51
N ALA A 153 -28.42 2.27 -22.76
CA ALA A 153 -29.49 2.29 -23.74
C ALA A 153 -30.08 0.89 -24.03
N LYS A 154 -29.30 -0.17 -23.86
CA LYS A 154 -29.73 -1.58 -23.93
C LYS A 154 -30.50 -2.05 -22.68
N GLY A 155 -30.81 -1.17 -21.72
CA GLY A 155 -31.62 -1.51 -20.53
C GLY A 155 -30.86 -2.24 -19.42
N VAL A 156 -29.53 -2.27 -19.47
CA VAL A 156 -28.73 -2.95 -18.41
C VAL A 156 -28.86 -2.16 -17.11
N ALA A 157 -29.14 -2.88 -15.99
CA ALA A 157 -29.26 -2.28 -14.67
C ALA A 157 -28.02 -1.49 -14.28
N TYR A 158 -28.20 -0.28 -13.73
CA TYR A 158 -27.11 0.66 -13.43
C TYR A 158 -25.97 0.06 -12.58
N GLY A 159 -26.29 -0.73 -11.54
CA GLY A 159 -25.28 -1.40 -10.73
C GLY A 159 -24.41 -2.41 -11.49
N VAL A 160 -24.97 -3.04 -12.55
CA VAL A 160 -24.23 -3.93 -13.44
C VAL A 160 -23.31 -3.12 -14.36
N VAL A 161 -23.83 -2.00 -14.89
CA VAL A 161 -23.04 -1.05 -15.70
C VAL A 161 -21.81 -0.60 -14.93
N ILE A 162 -21.98 -0.18 -13.66
CA ILE A 162 -20.87 0.27 -12.82
C ILE A 162 -19.87 -0.86 -12.55
N ARG A 163 -20.33 -2.02 -12.06
CA ARG A 163 -19.43 -3.10 -11.61
C ARG A 163 -18.75 -3.85 -12.76
N LYS A 164 -19.50 -4.18 -13.83
CA LYS A 164 -18.98 -5.01 -14.93
C LYS A 164 -18.37 -4.20 -16.06
N HIS A 165 -18.89 -3.02 -16.36
CA HIS A 165 -18.46 -2.25 -17.53
C HIS A 165 -17.56 -1.07 -17.18
N ALA A 166 -17.93 -0.26 -16.17
CA ALA A 166 -17.14 0.90 -15.81
C ALA A 166 -15.93 0.52 -14.97
N LEU A 167 -16.11 -0.18 -13.85
CA LEU A 167 -15.03 -0.50 -12.92
C LEU A 167 -13.91 -1.31 -13.58
N LYS A 168 -14.24 -2.30 -14.39
CA LYS A 168 -13.23 -3.14 -15.06
C LYS A 168 -12.22 -2.30 -15.86
N ASN A 169 -12.70 -1.31 -16.61
CA ASN A 169 -11.83 -0.43 -17.40
C ASN A 169 -11.16 0.64 -16.55
N ALA A 170 -11.86 1.17 -15.56
CA ALA A 170 -11.31 2.14 -14.61
C ALA A 170 -10.19 1.56 -13.73
N LEU A 171 -10.12 0.25 -13.55
CA LEU A 171 -9.05 -0.39 -12.78
C LEU A 171 -7.68 -0.38 -13.48
N ILE A 172 -7.59 -0.13 -14.79
CA ILE A 172 -6.31 -0.17 -15.52
C ILE A 172 -5.29 0.81 -14.90
N PRO A 173 -5.55 2.13 -14.81
CA PRO A 173 -4.62 3.05 -14.16
C PRO A 173 -4.50 2.81 -12.65
N VAL A 174 -5.54 2.28 -12.00
CA VAL A 174 -5.50 1.94 -10.57
C VAL A 174 -4.50 0.83 -10.28
N ILE A 175 -4.47 -0.23 -11.10
CA ILE A 175 -3.49 -1.32 -10.97
C ILE A 175 -2.06 -0.80 -11.15
N THR A 176 -1.85 0.13 -12.07
CA THR A 176 -0.54 0.78 -12.26
C THR A 176 -0.10 1.51 -10.98
N VAL A 177 -1.00 2.30 -10.38
CA VAL A 177 -0.71 2.99 -9.11
C VAL A 177 -0.44 2.00 -7.98
N ILE A 178 -1.23 0.92 -7.88
CA ILE A 178 -1.00 -0.14 -6.88
C ILE A 178 0.39 -0.76 -7.05
N GLY A 179 0.79 -1.09 -8.29
CA GLY A 179 2.12 -1.64 -8.58
C GLY A 179 3.26 -0.70 -8.18
N LEU A 180 3.13 0.61 -8.48
CA LEU A 180 4.10 1.62 -8.07
C LEU A 180 4.19 1.74 -6.54
N GLN A 181 3.05 1.70 -5.83
CA GLN A 181 3.02 1.77 -4.37
C GLN A 181 3.65 0.52 -3.72
N ILE A 182 3.44 -0.67 -4.29
CA ILE A 182 4.11 -1.89 -3.83
C ILE A 182 5.63 -1.74 -3.99
N GLY A 183 6.11 -1.28 -5.14
CA GLY A 183 7.53 -1.02 -5.38
C GLY A 183 8.11 -0.02 -4.38
N TYR A 184 7.38 1.07 -4.11
CA TYR A 184 7.78 2.07 -3.12
C TYR A 184 7.85 1.49 -1.69
N MET A 185 6.86 0.70 -1.28
CA MET A 185 6.84 0.05 0.03
C MET A 185 7.97 -0.96 0.22
N LEU A 186 8.30 -1.73 -0.82
CA LEU A 186 9.42 -2.69 -0.76
C LEU A 186 10.77 -1.98 -0.67
N GLY A 187 10.92 -0.81 -1.31
CA GLY A 187 12.15 -0.02 -1.27
C GLY A 187 12.26 0.91 -0.04
N GLY A 188 11.12 1.37 0.50
CA GLY A 188 11.06 2.44 1.50
C GLY A 188 10.70 2.00 2.93
N SER A 189 10.43 0.70 3.17
CA SER A 189 10.02 0.20 4.50
C SER A 189 11.14 0.25 5.57
N VAL A 190 12.33 0.72 5.20
CA VAL A 190 13.47 0.86 6.12
C VAL A 190 13.25 1.99 7.13
N LEU A 191 12.31 2.91 6.88
CA LEU A 191 12.04 4.09 7.73
C LEU A 191 10.83 3.92 8.67
N THR A 192 10.21 2.75 8.71
CA THR A 192 9.14 2.39 9.65
C THR A 192 9.58 1.31 10.61
#